data_2e925387101d281d49e26b5c8b5bb67b
#
_entry.id   2e925387101d281d49e26b5c8b5bb67b
#
_cell.length_a   1.000
_cell.length_b   1.000
_cell.length_c   1.000
_cell.angle_alpha   90.00
_cell.angle_beta   90.00
_cell.angle_gamma   90.00
#
_symmetry.space_group_name_H-M   'P 1'
#
loop_
_entity.id
_entity.type
_entity.pdbx_description
1 polymer ?
#
loop_
_entity_poly.entity_id
_entity_poly.type
_entity_poly.pdbx_seq_one_letter_code
_entity_poly.pdbx_strand_id
1 'polypeptide(L)'
;MYPAYGEICETGQKDCATYGLTPFLLIKIGKSLDAMSAAITAVATVVIGWFTITLAKSTDKMWEASTIQLDHAENTAERQLRAYVYVDKINVIENRPGQIFRAELVIKNFGQTPAYDVRPWVRFDASEPANFDGFAERPAIIVEGPVDLGPGQIIKLDTNSGIVFTTAHYAAIRDGDYLVFVYGDILYWDTFREERRITSFRMQYGHGVGFNATPEGNSSN
;
A
#
# COMPACT_ATOMS: atom_id res chain seq x y z
N MET A 1 69.21 31.53 -47.24
CA MET A 1 69.57 30.15 -46.84
C MET A 1 69.13 29.98 -45.41
N TYR A 2 68.12 29.13 -45.15
CA TYR A 2 67.70 28.81 -43.77
C TYR A 2 68.70 27.75 -43.26
N PRO A 3 69.22 27.88 -42.04
CA PRO A 3 70.13 26.89 -41.49
C PRO A 3 69.41 25.57 -41.29
N ALA A 4 70.02 24.46 -41.69
CA ALA A 4 69.49 23.11 -41.36
C ALA A 4 69.71 22.82 -39.85
N TYR A 5 68.64 22.47 -39.13
CA TYR A 5 68.67 22.28 -37.67
C TYR A 5 68.83 20.84 -37.23
N GLY A 6 68.67 19.87 -38.13
CA GLY A 6 68.87 18.49 -37.80
C GLY A 6 68.73 17.53 -38.98
N GLU A 7 69.40 16.39 -38.90
CA GLU A 7 69.29 15.27 -39.82
C GLU A 7 68.52 14.14 -39.25
N ILE A 8 67.61 13.57 -40.05
CA ILE A 8 66.89 12.35 -39.68
C ILE A 8 67.31 11.27 -40.67
N CYS A 9 67.94 10.24 -40.16
CA CYS A 9 68.35 9.07 -40.92
C CYS A 9 67.42 7.91 -40.65
N GLU A 10 66.89 7.25 -41.68
CA GLU A 10 66.19 5.97 -41.53
C GLU A 10 67.23 4.83 -41.53
N THR A 11 66.97 3.83 -40.70
CA THR A 11 67.84 2.66 -40.51
C THR A 11 68.06 1.94 -41.85
N GLY A 12 69.31 2.12 -42.45
CA GLY A 12 69.66 1.46 -43.69
C GLY A 12 69.81 2.39 -44.90
N GLN A 13 69.54 3.72 -44.81
CA GLN A 13 69.80 4.69 -45.88
C GLN A 13 71.12 5.42 -45.65
N LYS A 14 71.86 5.63 -46.73
CA LYS A 14 73.15 6.36 -46.74
C LYS A 14 73.01 7.87 -46.80
N ASP A 15 71.85 8.36 -47.21
CA ASP A 15 71.54 9.77 -47.33
C ASP A 15 70.53 10.23 -46.26
N CYS A 16 70.95 11.07 -45.35
CA CYS A 16 70.10 11.64 -44.32
C CYS A 16 69.42 12.92 -44.86
N ALA A 17 68.12 13.03 -44.66
CA ALA A 17 67.34 14.21 -45.03
C ALA A 17 67.54 15.34 -44.00
N THR A 18 67.91 16.54 -44.48
CA THR A 18 68.07 17.73 -43.66
C THR A 18 66.79 18.54 -43.62
N TYR A 19 66.31 18.86 -42.43
CA TYR A 19 65.04 19.58 -42.23
C TYR A 19 65.28 20.93 -41.52
N GLY A 20 64.48 21.92 -41.84
CA GLY A 20 64.37 23.14 -41.00
C GLY A 20 63.84 22.87 -39.63
N LEU A 21 63.99 23.79 -38.68
CA LEU A 21 63.66 23.64 -37.28
C LEU A 21 62.21 23.12 -37.02
N THR A 22 61.23 23.71 -37.69
CA THR A 22 59.79 23.37 -37.50
C THR A 22 59.46 21.99 -38.02
N PRO A 23 59.81 21.53 -39.24
CA PRO A 23 59.52 20.18 -39.69
C PRO A 23 60.32 19.13 -38.90
N PHE A 24 61.58 19.42 -38.49
CA PHE A 24 62.34 18.51 -37.64
C PHE A 24 61.69 18.24 -36.29
N LEU A 25 61.20 19.29 -35.60
CA LEU A 25 60.48 19.15 -34.35
C LEU A 25 59.17 18.36 -34.51
N LEU A 26 58.39 18.63 -35.54
CA LEU A 26 57.18 17.94 -35.84
C LEU A 26 57.35 16.43 -36.06
N ILE A 27 58.37 16.06 -36.86
CA ILE A 27 58.75 14.67 -37.17
C ILE A 27 59.18 13.94 -35.86
N LYS A 28 60.04 14.64 -35.07
CA LYS A 28 60.58 14.08 -33.85
C LYS A 28 59.48 13.87 -32.78
N ILE A 29 58.53 14.82 -32.67
CA ILE A 29 57.37 14.72 -31.82
C ILE A 29 56.46 13.59 -32.34
N GLY A 30 56.20 13.49 -33.63
CA GLY A 30 55.43 12.44 -34.25
C GLY A 30 55.98 11.04 -33.95
N LYS A 31 57.26 10.80 -34.16
CA LYS A 31 57.94 9.54 -33.84
C LYS A 31 57.90 9.21 -32.33
N SER A 32 58.00 10.22 -31.48
CA SER A 32 57.89 10.05 -30.01
C SER A 32 56.46 9.68 -29.62
N LEU A 33 55.45 10.30 -30.22
CA LEU A 33 54.04 9.98 -29.99
C LEU A 33 53.69 8.57 -30.49
N ASP A 34 54.20 8.17 -31.65
CA ASP A 34 53.99 6.79 -32.17
C ASP A 34 54.60 5.74 -31.23
N ALA A 35 55.78 5.97 -30.69
CA ALA A 35 56.39 5.04 -29.72
C ALA A 35 55.65 4.97 -28.41
N MET A 36 54.97 6.06 -27.97
CA MET A 36 54.19 6.11 -26.78
C MET A 36 52.71 5.66 -26.96
N SER A 37 52.21 5.63 -28.18
CA SER A 37 50.80 5.36 -28.50
C SER A 37 50.34 4.00 -27.97
N ALA A 38 51.15 2.97 -28.12
CA ALA A 38 50.88 1.63 -27.61
C ALA A 38 50.75 1.58 -26.08
N ALA A 39 51.60 2.31 -25.36
CA ALA A 39 51.56 2.40 -23.91
C ALA A 39 50.34 3.16 -23.40
N ILE A 40 50.02 4.30 -24.06
CA ILE A 40 48.84 5.10 -23.76
C ILE A 40 47.57 4.26 -23.99
N THR A 41 47.48 3.56 -25.10
CA THR A 41 46.32 2.67 -25.39
C THR A 41 46.19 1.55 -24.38
N ALA A 42 47.28 0.91 -23.98
CA ALA A 42 47.27 -0.13 -22.97
C ALA A 42 46.78 0.39 -21.62
N VAL A 43 47.26 1.56 -21.17
CA VAL A 43 46.80 2.19 -19.92
C VAL A 43 45.32 2.57 -20.01
N ALA A 44 44.88 3.18 -21.11
CA ALA A 44 43.49 3.54 -21.34
C ALA A 44 42.57 2.29 -21.26
N THR A 45 42.98 1.18 -21.88
CA THR A 45 42.24 -0.08 -21.87
C THR A 45 42.09 -0.62 -20.45
N VAL A 46 43.14 -0.61 -19.63
CA VAL A 46 43.11 -1.04 -18.23
C VAL A 46 42.15 -0.15 -17.42
N VAL A 47 42.22 1.16 -17.62
CA VAL A 47 41.33 2.12 -16.92
C VAL A 47 39.88 1.86 -17.31
N ILE A 48 39.56 1.71 -18.60
CA ILE A 48 38.20 1.38 -19.05
C ILE A 48 37.73 0.05 -18.45
N GLY A 49 38.56 -0.96 -18.47
CA GLY A 49 38.26 -2.27 -17.88
C GLY A 49 37.93 -2.13 -16.38
N TRP A 50 38.70 -1.38 -15.63
CA TRP A 50 38.43 -1.09 -14.21
C TRP A 50 37.11 -0.37 -14.01
N PHE A 51 36.83 0.66 -14.78
CA PHE A 51 35.56 1.37 -14.73
C PHE A 51 34.38 0.46 -15.07
N THR A 52 34.52 -0.37 -16.10
CA THR A 52 33.47 -1.33 -16.50
C THR A 52 33.12 -2.31 -15.38
N ILE A 53 34.14 -2.87 -14.72
CA ILE A 53 33.94 -3.77 -13.57
C ILE A 53 33.25 -3.03 -12.38
N THR A 54 33.67 -1.80 -12.13
CA THR A 54 33.09 -0.98 -11.06
C THR A 54 31.63 -0.64 -11.35
N LEU A 55 31.34 -0.27 -12.60
CA LEU A 55 29.96 -0.02 -13.06
C LEU A 55 29.09 -1.28 -12.95
N ALA A 56 29.59 -2.44 -13.39
CA ALA A 56 28.85 -3.69 -13.27
C ALA A 56 28.46 -3.97 -11.81
N LYS A 57 29.41 -3.89 -10.88
CA LYS A 57 29.12 -4.07 -9.44
C LYS A 57 28.15 -3.02 -8.86
N SER A 58 28.21 -1.79 -9.34
CA SER A 58 27.26 -0.75 -8.93
C SER A 58 25.86 -1.01 -9.49
N THR A 59 25.77 -1.48 -10.73
CA THR A 59 24.51 -1.84 -11.37
C THR A 59 23.83 -3.02 -10.66
N ASP A 60 24.59 -4.05 -10.27
CA ASP A 60 24.05 -5.18 -9.52
C ASP A 60 23.42 -4.73 -8.19
N LYS A 61 24.10 -3.85 -7.44
CA LYS A 61 23.54 -3.29 -6.19
C LYS A 61 22.32 -2.43 -6.43
N MET A 62 22.29 -1.65 -7.50
CA MET A 62 21.12 -0.87 -7.88
C MET A 62 19.94 -1.77 -8.26
N TRP A 63 20.19 -2.89 -8.94
CA TRP A 63 19.17 -3.85 -9.31
C TRP A 63 18.54 -4.49 -8.06
N GLU A 64 19.36 -4.93 -7.11
CA GLU A 64 18.88 -5.48 -5.84
C GLU A 64 18.05 -4.46 -5.04
N ALA A 65 18.52 -3.22 -4.95
CA ALA A 65 17.76 -2.13 -4.30
C ALA A 65 16.44 -1.82 -5.02
N SER A 66 16.43 -1.85 -6.36
CA SER A 66 15.22 -1.62 -7.16
C SER A 66 14.19 -2.73 -6.98
N THR A 67 14.60 -3.99 -6.88
CA THR A 67 13.69 -5.13 -6.64
C THR A 67 12.99 -4.99 -5.29
N ILE A 68 13.72 -4.63 -4.24
CA ILE A 68 13.16 -4.37 -2.92
C ILE A 68 12.15 -3.19 -2.95
N GLN A 69 12.50 -2.13 -3.69
CA GLN A 69 11.61 -0.97 -3.82
C GLN A 69 10.32 -1.31 -4.58
N LEU A 70 10.41 -2.14 -5.63
CA LEU A 70 9.24 -2.61 -6.36
C LEU A 70 8.31 -3.44 -5.48
N ASP A 71 8.84 -4.37 -4.70
CA ASP A 71 8.07 -5.18 -3.76
C ASP A 71 7.36 -4.31 -2.71
N HIS A 72 8.07 -3.33 -2.14
CA HIS A 72 7.46 -2.36 -1.23
C HIS A 72 6.40 -1.49 -1.90
N ALA A 73 6.60 -1.08 -3.15
CA ALA A 73 5.65 -0.28 -3.89
C ALA A 73 4.38 -1.09 -4.20
N GLU A 74 4.52 -2.35 -4.61
CA GLU A 74 3.41 -3.27 -4.86
C GLU A 74 2.60 -3.51 -3.59
N ASN A 75 3.23 -3.87 -2.48
CA ASN A 75 2.57 -4.04 -1.18
C ASN A 75 1.84 -2.77 -0.70
N THR A 76 2.43 -1.60 -0.96
CA THR A 76 1.80 -0.32 -0.60
C THR A 76 0.60 -0.02 -1.49
N ALA A 77 0.73 -0.26 -2.80
CA ALA A 77 -0.36 -0.09 -3.76
C ALA A 77 -1.53 -1.02 -3.44
N GLU A 78 -1.26 -2.30 -3.13
CA GLU A 78 -2.29 -3.25 -2.70
C GLU A 78 -3.06 -2.73 -1.48
N ARG A 79 -2.36 -2.29 -0.44
CA ARG A 79 -3.00 -1.75 0.76
C ARG A 79 -3.86 -0.51 0.48
N GLN A 80 -3.41 0.37 -0.41
CA GLN A 80 -4.16 1.57 -0.79
C GLN A 80 -5.37 1.25 -1.66
N LEU A 81 -5.27 0.22 -2.49
CA LEU A 81 -6.33 -0.19 -3.41
C LEU A 81 -7.34 -1.16 -2.80
N ARG A 82 -7.14 -1.63 -1.57
CA ARG A 82 -8.07 -2.58 -0.92
C ARG A 82 -9.47 -2.01 -0.76
N ALA A 83 -10.44 -2.91 -0.76
CA ALA A 83 -11.77 -2.61 -0.28
C ALA A 83 -11.75 -2.51 1.26
N TYR A 84 -12.46 -1.52 1.80
CA TYR A 84 -12.63 -1.31 3.24
C TYR A 84 -14.12 -1.17 3.54
N VAL A 85 -14.72 -2.24 4.04
CA VAL A 85 -16.15 -2.27 4.32
C VAL A 85 -16.39 -2.08 5.81
N TYR A 86 -17.09 -0.99 6.15
CA TYR A 86 -17.38 -0.62 7.54
C TYR A 86 -18.82 -0.16 7.70
N VAL A 87 -19.26 -0.10 8.95
CA VAL A 87 -20.51 0.57 9.32
C VAL A 87 -20.30 2.08 9.23
N ASP A 88 -20.99 2.72 8.30
CA ASP A 88 -20.98 4.18 8.13
C ASP A 88 -21.77 4.85 9.26
N LYS A 89 -22.97 4.36 9.51
CA LYS A 89 -23.86 4.85 10.57
C LYS A 89 -24.96 3.87 10.89
N ILE A 90 -25.58 4.05 12.06
CA ILE A 90 -26.81 3.39 12.46
C ILE A 90 -27.89 4.45 12.68
N ASN A 91 -28.95 4.40 11.89
CA ASN A 91 -30.09 5.29 12.02
C ASN A 91 -31.18 4.63 12.88
N VAL A 92 -31.67 5.34 13.84
CA VAL A 92 -32.83 4.87 14.61
C VAL A 92 -34.09 5.11 13.78
N ILE A 93 -34.82 4.04 13.43
CA ILE A 93 -36.07 4.13 12.66
C ILE A 93 -37.27 4.30 13.59
N GLU A 94 -37.35 3.47 14.64
CA GLU A 94 -38.44 3.47 15.58
C GLU A 94 -37.89 3.31 17.00
N ASN A 95 -38.21 4.24 17.88
CA ASN A 95 -37.76 4.24 19.27
C ASN A 95 -38.84 4.81 20.24
N ARG A 96 -40.11 4.52 19.97
CA ARG A 96 -41.23 4.98 20.82
C ARG A 96 -41.68 3.93 21.82
N PRO A 97 -42.16 4.33 23.01
CA PRO A 97 -42.74 3.41 23.94
C PRO A 97 -43.94 2.66 23.32
N GLY A 98 -44.00 1.37 23.57
CA GLY A 98 -45.02 0.49 22.99
C GLY A 98 -44.69 -0.08 21.63
N GLN A 99 -43.50 0.25 21.06
CA GLN A 99 -43.03 -0.24 19.79
C GLN A 99 -41.76 -1.11 19.95
N ILE A 100 -41.48 -1.93 18.95
CA ILE A 100 -40.19 -2.63 18.83
C ILE A 100 -39.14 -1.59 18.42
N PHE A 101 -38.05 -1.54 19.15
CA PHE A 101 -36.94 -0.66 18.77
C PHE A 101 -36.33 -1.16 17.46
N ARG A 102 -36.28 -0.30 16.45
CA ARG A 102 -35.75 -0.61 15.11
C ARG A 102 -34.64 0.35 14.72
N ALA A 103 -33.60 -0.21 14.10
CA ALA A 103 -32.49 0.55 13.58
C ALA A 103 -32.12 0.10 12.16
N GLU A 104 -31.73 1.04 11.32
CA GLU A 104 -31.17 0.83 9.99
C GLU A 104 -29.67 0.94 10.07
N LEU A 105 -28.97 -0.13 9.79
CA LEU A 105 -27.52 -0.17 9.67
C LEU A 105 -27.12 0.18 8.24
N VAL A 106 -26.26 1.16 8.07
CA VAL A 106 -25.69 1.54 6.78
C VAL A 106 -24.26 1.05 6.72
N ILE A 107 -23.99 0.08 5.86
CA ILE A 107 -22.65 -0.45 5.60
C ILE A 107 -22.15 0.14 4.30
N LYS A 108 -20.89 0.60 4.26
CA LYS A 108 -20.28 1.27 3.12
C LYS A 108 -18.89 0.71 2.82
N ASN A 109 -18.59 0.60 1.53
CA ASN A 109 -17.23 0.38 1.08
C ASN A 109 -16.51 1.73 0.96
N PHE A 110 -15.56 1.99 1.85
CA PHE A 110 -14.70 3.18 1.86
C PHE A 110 -13.44 3.01 1.03
N GLY A 111 -13.18 1.79 0.54
CA GLY A 111 -12.02 1.48 -0.29
C GLY A 111 -12.15 1.97 -1.72
N GLN A 112 -11.07 1.81 -2.48
CA GLN A 112 -10.98 2.23 -3.88
C GLN A 112 -11.34 1.11 -4.85
N THR A 113 -11.45 -0.15 -4.38
CA THR A 113 -11.80 -1.31 -5.18
C THR A 113 -13.10 -1.95 -4.69
N PRO A 114 -13.76 -2.77 -5.52
CA PRO A 114 -14.94 -3.51 -5.10
C PRO A 114 -14.64 -4.50 -3.97
N ALA A 115 -15.61 -4.63 -3.06
CA ALA A 115 -15.70 -5.73 -2.10
C ALA A 115 -16.68 -6.77 -2.66
N TYR A 116 -16.26 -8.03 -2.70
CA TYR A 116 -17.04 -9.13 -3.24
C TYR A 116 -17.56 -10.05 -2.14
N ASP A 117 -18.69 -10.70 -2.40
CA ASP A 117 -19.31 -11.66 -1.47
C ASP A 117 -19.44 -11.07 -0.05
N VAL A 118 -19.91 -9.83 0.03
CA VAL A 118 -20.11 -9.13 1.32
C VAL A 118 -21.27 -9.80 2.05
N ARG A 119 -20.99 -10.33 3.23
CA ARG A 119 -21.94 -11.04 4.09
C ARG A 119 -21.93 -10.41 5.48
N PRO A 120 -22.83 -9.46 5.74
CA PRO A 120 -22.98 -8.92 7.06
C PRO A 120 -23.75 -9.90 7.97
N TRP A 121 -23.27 -10.04 9.18
CA TRP A 121 -24.01 -10.64 10.28
C TRP A 121 -24.23 -9.59 11.35
N VAL A 122 -25.48 -9.31 11.67
CA VAL A 122 -25.85 -8.22 12.58
C VAL A 122 -26.75 -8.77 13.68
N ARG A 123 -26.47 -8.36 14.90
CA ARG A 123 -27.30 -8.65 16.05
C ARG A 123 -27.66 -7.38 16.83
N PHE A 124 -28.90 -7.32 17.25
CA PHE A 124 -29.41 -6.33 18.19
C PHE A 124 -29.53 -7.00 19.54
N ASP A 125 -28.95 -6.41 20.57
CA ASP A 125 -29.09 -6.90 21.94
C ASP A 125 -29.48 -5.79 22.89
N ALA A 126 -30.33 -6.11 23.88
CA ALA A 126 -30.83 -5.13 24.82
C ALA A 126 -31.09 -5.81 26.17
N SER A 127 -30.35 -5.40 27.19
CA SER A 127 -30.42 -6.04 28.52
C SER A 127 -30.00 -5.08 29.64
N GLU A 128 -30.37 -5.45 30.85
CA GLU A 128 -29.77 -4.83 32.04
C GLU A 128 -28.28 -5.21 32.14
N PRO A 129 -27.40 -4.33 32.67
CA PRO A 129 -25.98 -4.62 32.81
C PRO A 129 -25.69 -5.90 33.59
N ALA A 130 -26.51 -6.19 34.63
CA ALA A 130 -26.37 -7.40 35.45
C ALA A 130 -26.75 -8.70 34.71
N ASN A 131 -27.54 -8.59 33.64
CA ASN A 131 -28.03 -9.72 32.84
C ASN A 131 -27.34 -9.81 31.47
N PHE A 132 -26.29 -9.04 31.27
CA PHE A 132 -25.54 -9.05 30.02
C PHE A 132 -24.52 -10.18 30.03
N ASP A 133 -24.84 -11.28 29.34
CA ASP A 133 -24.00 -12.49 29.27
C ASP A 133 -22.84 -12.36 28.27
N GLY A 134 -22.62 -11.18 27.70
CA GLY A 134 -21.63 -10.94 26.67
C GLY A 134 -22.22 -10.94 25.27
N PHE A 135 -21.34 -10.77 24.26
CA PHE A 135 -21.74 -10.71 22.86
C PHE A 135 -21.81 -12.13 22.27
N ALA A 136 -22.89 -12.42 21.55
CA ALA A 136 -23.02 -13.69 20.86
C ALA A 136 -21.94 -13.84 19.77
N GLU A 137 -21.42 -15.05 19.63
CA GLU A 137 -20.51 -15.39 18.55
C GLU A 137 -21.25 -15.47 17.21
N ARG A 138 -20.54 -15.12 16.14
CA ARG A 138 -21.04 -15.23 14.78
C ARG A 138 -21.30 -16.72 14.44
N PRO A 139 -22.45 -17.06 13.87
CA PRO A 139 -22.71 -18.42 13.41
C PRO A 139 -21.76 -18.80 12.27
N ALA A 140 -21.42 -20.08 12.17
CA ALA A 140 -20.54 -20.59 11.12
C ALA A 140 -21.10 -20.35 9.69
N ILE A 141 -22.44 -20.30 9.55
CA ILE A 141 -23.13 -20.07 8.29
C ILE A 141 -23.98 -18.80 8.43
N ILE A 142 -23.72 -17.81 7.57
CA ILE A 142 -24.52 -16.60 7.42
C ILE A 142 -25.52 -16.86 6.30
N VAL A 143 -26.81 -16.74 6.60
CA VAL A 143 -27.90 -17.11 5.69
C VAL A 143 -28.21 -16.00 4.66
N GLU A 144 -27.86 -14.76 4.94
CA GLU A 144 -28.08 -13.65 4.01
C GLU A 144 -27.24 -13.80 2.74
N GLY A 145 -27.88 -13.56 1.58
CA GLY A 145 -27.24 -13.67 0.28
C GLY A 145 -26.06 -12.70 0.14
N PRO A 146 -25.01 -13.08 -0.58
CA PRO A 146 -23.87 -12.22 -0.82
C PRO A 146 -24.24 -11.03 -1.71
N VAL A 147 -23.68 -9.88 -1.42
CA VAL A 147 -23.81 -8.65 -2.22
C VAL A 147 -22.42 -8.13 -2.55
N ASP A 148 -22.22 -7.70 -3.78
CA ASP A 148 -20.99 -7.02 -4.16
C ASP A 148 -21.15 -5.50 -3.96
N LEU A 149 -20.14 -4.86 -3.37
CA LEU A 149 -20.10 -3.43 -3.09
C LEU A 149 -18.97 -2.76 -3.84
N GLY A 150 -19.30 -1.99 -4.85
CA GLY A 150 -18.34 -1.10 -5.51
C GLY A 150 -17.83 0.01 -4.57
N PRO A 151 -16.77 0.73 -4.96
CA PRO A 151 -16.25 1.86 -4.21
C PRO A 151 -17.34 2.89 -3.90
N GLY A 152 -17.44 3.27 -2.64
CA GLY A 152 -18.42 4.25 -2.16
C GLY A 152 -19.88 3.77 -2.10
N GLN A 153 -20.19 2.56 -2.58
CA GLN A 153 -21.53 2.00 -2.50
C GLN A 153 -21.92 1.61 -1.07
N ILE A 154 -23.21 1.60 -0.82
CA ILE A 154 -23.80 1.28 0.48
C ILE A 154 -24.83 0.15 0.36
N ILE A 155 -24.97 -0.62 1.43
CA ILE A 155 -26.13 -1.47 1.71
C ILE A 155 -26.80 -1.01 3.01
N LYS A 156 -28.09 -1.24 3.10
CA LYS A 156 -28.90 -0.91 4.26
C LYS A 156 -29.52 -2.18 4.80
N LEU A 157 -29.39 -2.40 6.08
CA LEU A 157 -29.92 -3.56 6.79
C LEU A 157 -30.79 -3.08 7.93
N ASP A 158 -32.02 -3.57 7.99
CA ASP A 158 -32.91 -3.35 9.12
C ASP A 158 -32.61 -4.37 10.21
N THR A 159 -32.46 -3.88 11.44
CA THR A 159 -32.35 -4.71 12.65
C THR A 159 -33.31 -4.22 13.71
N ASN A 160 -33.65 -5.08 14.64
CA ASN A 160 -34.59 -4.75 15.71
C ASN A 160 -34.28 -5.53 17.00
N SER A 161 -34.82 -5.04 18.11
CA SER A 161 -34.62 -5.62 19.43
C SER A 161 -35.32 -6.95 19.66
N GLY A 162 -36.28 -7.31 18.83
CA GLY A 162 -37.16 -8.47 19.05
C GLY A 162 -38.16 -8.30 20.22
N ILE A 163 -38.04 -7.24 21.01
CA ILE A 163 -38.92 -6.94 22.15
C ILE A 163 -39.56 -5.56 22.05
N VAL A 164 -40.72 -5.37 22.66
CA VAL A 164 -41.39 -4.07 22.74
C VAL A 164 -40.78 -3.25 23.86
N PHE A 165 -40.27 -2.07 23.52
CA PHE A 165 -39.74 -1.14 24.51
C PHE A 165 -40.85 -0.35 25.21
N THR A 166 -40.82 -0.35 26.53
CA THR A 166 -41.74 0.40 27.38
C THR A 166 -41.14 1.75 27.77
N THR A 167 -41.95 2.63 28.35
CA THR A 167 -41.45 3.90 28.94
C THR A 167 -40.39 3.65 30.02
N ALA A 168 -40.50 2.55 30.76
CA ALA A 168 -39.52 2.15 31.77
C ALA A 168 -38.17 1.79 31.15
N HIS A 169 -38.15 1.07 30.00
CA HIS A 169 -36.92 0.78 29.29
C HIS A 169 -36.21 2.05 28.84
N TYR A 170 -36.94 3.07 28.32
CA TYR A 170 -36.32 4.34 27.90
C TYR A 170 -35.79 5.15 29.08
N ALA A 171 -36.46 5.10 30.23
CA ALA A 171 -35.94 5.71 31.46
C ALA A 171 -34.65 5.00 31.91
N ALA A 172 -34.63 3.68 31.94
CA ALA A 172 -33.48 2.88 32.33
C ALA A 172 -32.29 3.08 31.36
N ILE A 173 -32.55 3.21 30.04
CA ILE A 173 -31.48 3.54 29.06
C ILE A 173 -30.85 4.92 29.36
N ARG A 174 -31.70 5.92 29.66
CA ARG A 174 -31.23 7.25 29.99
C ARG A 174 -30.40 7.26 31.28
N ASP A 175 -30.80 6.48 32.25
CA ASP A 175 -30.17 6.44 33.57
C ASP A 175 -28.96 5.48 33.60
N GLY A 176 -28.71 4.72 32.50
CA GLY A 176 -27.59 3.78 32.35
C GLY A 176 -27.84 2.36 32.89
N ASP A 177 -29.08 2.10 33.35
CA ASP A 177 -29.50 0.81 33.93
C ASP A 177 -29.97 -0.19 32.87
N TYR A 178 -29.98 0.20 31.59
CA TYR A 178 -30.34 -0.69 30.48
C TYR A 178 -29.44 -0.39 29.27
N LEU A 179 -28.77 -1.44 28.77
CA LEU A 179 -27.83 -1.34 27.67
C LEU A 179 -28.49 -1.78 26.36
N VAL A 180 -28.21 -1.10 25.30
CA VAL A 180 -28.66 -1.42 23.94
C VAL A 180 -27.47 -1.43 23.01
N PHE A 181 -27.24 -2.57 22.36
CA PHE A 181 -26.13 -2.75 21.43
C PHE A 181 -26.63 -3.20 20.05
N VAL A 182 -25.95 -2.74 19.02
CA VAL A 182 -25.96 -3.33 17.68
C VAL A 182 -24.52 -3.71 17.36
N TYR A 183 -24.30 -4.98 17.07
CA TYR A 183 -22.95 -5.51 16.83
C TYR A 183 -22.98 -6.62 15.80
N GLY A 184 -21.80 -6.98 15.31
CA GLY A 184 -21.67 -8.05 14.34
C GLY A 184 -20.37 -8.03 13.57
N ASP A 185 -20.37 -8.84 12.50
CA ASP A 185 -19.23 -8.98 11.60
C ASP A 185 -19.66 -8.78 10.16
N ILE A 186 -18.78 -8.21 9.37
CA ILE A 186 -18.94 -8.07 7.93
C ILE A 186 -17.82 -8.86 7.27
N LEU A 187 -18.16 -9.94 6.58
CA LEU A 187 -17.21 -10.77 5.84
C LEU A 187 -17.26 -10.37 4.38
N TYR A 188 -16.09 -10.25 3.75
CA TYR A 188 -16.01 -9.94 2.33
C TYR A 188 -14.66 -10.39 1.73
N TRP A 189 -14.58 -10.44 0.41
CA TRP A 189 -13.33 -10.56 -0.32
C TRP A 189 -12.96 -9.21 -0.92
N ASP A 190 -11.69 -8.83 -0.81
CA ASP A 190 -11.16 -7.73 -1.60
C ASP A 190 -10.83 -8.18 -3.03
N THR A 191 -10.34 -7.27 -3.85
CA THR A 191 -9.99 -7.56 -5.25
C THR A 191 -8.84 -8.55 -5.38
N PHE A 192 -7.95 -8.63 -4.40
CA PHE A 192 -6.80 -9.52 -4.40
C PHE A 192 -7.15 -10.96 -4.02
N ARG A 193 -8.25 -11.17 -3.29
CA ARG A 193 -8.81 -12.48 -2.91
C ARG A 193 -7.84 -13.44 -2.24
N GLU A 194 -6.82 -12.92 -1.59
CA GLU A 194 -5.84 -13.75 -0.86
C GLU A 194 -6.45 -14.34 0.40
N GLU A 195 -7.13 -13.50 1.17
CA GLU A 195 -7.78 -13.85 2.42
C GLU A 195 -9.15 -13.19 2.51
N ARG A 196 -10.07 -13.88 3.22
CA ARG A 196 -11.35 -13.32 3.54
C ARG A 196 -11.20 -12.27 4.62
N ARG A 197 -11.66 -11.05 4.33
CA ARG A 197 -11.62 -9.92 5.25
C ARG A 197 -12.79 -9.99 6.22
N ILE A 198 -12.53 -9.57 7.44
CA ILE A 198 -13.52 -9.48 8.50
C ILE A 198 -13.44 -8.11 9.13
N THR A 199 -14.57 -7.41 9.16
CA THR A 199 -14.74 -6.19 9.95
C THR A 199 -15.73 -6.47 11.05
N SER A 200 -15.27 -6.44 12.30
CA SER A 200 -16.12 -6.55 13.49
C SER A 200 -16.52 -5.16 13.97
N PHE A 201 -17.77 -4.99 14.34
CA PHE A 201 -18.28 -3.73 14.87
C PHE A 201 -19.15 -3.94 16.09
N ARG A 202 -19.11 -2.97 17.00
CA ARG A 202 -19.93 -2.91 18.20
C ARG A 202 -20.30 -1.47 18.48
N MET A 203 -21.61 -1.21 18.49
CA MET A 203 -22.17 0.12 18.71
C MET A 203 -23.15 0.07 19.87
N GLN A 204 -23.05 1.05 20.77
CA GLN A 204 -23.95 1.21 21.91
C GLN A 204 -24.86 2.42 21.67
N TYR A 205 -26.14 2.25 21.97
CA TYR A 205 -27.11 3.33 21.92
C TYR A 205 -27.05 4.17 23.19
N GLY A 206 -26.91 5.50 23.00
CA GLY A 206 -27.03 6.51 24.06
C GLY A 206 -28.27 7.36 23.85
N HIS A 207 -29.05 7.55 24.89
CA HIS A 207 -30.27 8.35 24.85
C HIS A 207 -29.93 9.80 24.39
N GLY A 208 -30.60 10.27 23.34
CA GLY A 208 -30.37 11.63 22.79
C GLY A 208 -29.10 11.77 21.93
N VAL A 209 -28.22 10.78 21.88
CA VAL A 209 -26.97 10.81 21.12
C VAL A 209 -26.99 9.85 19.93
N GLY A 210 -27.77 8.76 20.01
CA GLY A 210 -27.80 7.70 19.00
C GLY A 210 -26.78 6.60 19.26
N PHE A 211 -26.40 5.87 18.21
CA PHE A 211 -25.42 4.81 18.29
C PHE A 211 -23.99 5.34 18.16
N ASN A 212 -23.13 4.93 19.09
CA ASN A 212 -21.71 5.26 19.11
C ASN A 212 -20.87 3.99 19.20
N ALA A 213 -19.69 4.00 18.60
CA ALA A 213 -18.74 2.90 18.71
C ALA A 213 -18.30 2.68 20.16
N THR A 214 -18.27 1.44 20.60
CA THR A 214 -17.70 1.09 21.91
C THR A 214 -16.17 1.13 21.85
N PRO A 215 -15.46 1.33 22.99
CA PRO A 215 -14.00 1.30 23.02
C PRO A 215 -13.40 -0.05 22.56
N GLU A 216 -14.14 -1.13 22.74
CA GLU A 216 -13.73 -2.50 22.41
C GLU A 216 -14.70 -3.14 21.42
N GLY A 217 -14.22 -4.18 20.68
CA GLY A 217 -15.03 -4.96 19.74
C GLY A 217 -15.19 -4.36 18.37
N ASN A 218 -14.36 -3.36 18.02
CA ASN A 218 -14.26 -2.79 16.69
C ASN A 218 -12.88 -3.13 16.12
N SER A 219 -12.83 -3.94 15.07
CA SER A 219 -11.58 -4.37 14.43
C SER A 219 -11.77 -4.66 12.96
N SER A 220 -10.69 -4.62 12.19
CA SER A 220 -10.62 -5.12 10.82
C SER A 220 -9.25 -5.74 10.55
N ASN A 221 -9.22 -6.80 9.76
CA ASN A 221 -7.98 -7.44 9.29
C ASN A 221 -7.65 -7.10 7.84
#